data_6034c73200b1b15c4a988de3567f281c
#
_entry.id   6034c73200b1b15c4a988de3567f281c
#
_cell.length_a   1.000
_cell.length_b   1.000
_cell.length_c   1.000
_cell.angle_alpha   90.00
_cell.angle_beta   90.00
_cell.angle_gamma   90.00
#
_symmetry.space_group_name_H-M   'P 1'
#
loop_
_entity.id
_entity.type
_entity.pdbx_description
1 polymer ?
#
loop_
_entity_poly.entity_id
_entity_poly.type
_entity_poly.pdbx_seq_one_letter_code
_entity_poly.pdbx_strand_id
1 'polypeptide(L)'
;MSYDYIIVGCGTAGCQVASRLASALPHKSVLVLEAGKSHTNYPHVLIPGNYLQFLTLEGMSFSAVSIPQKHLDGRQITIPRAKIVGGGSCANFMTWARGPKCDWDEWAKRTGDDIYKWENILPIMNDV
;
A
#
# COMPACT_ATOMS: atom_id res chain seq x y z
N MET A 1 -26.19 8.42 -8.84
CA MET A 1 -25.87 7.32 -7.90
C MET A 1 -25.14 7.95 -6.72
N SER A 2 -25.50 7.58 -5.50
CA SER A 2 -24.81 7.97 -4.27
C SER A 2 -24.21 6.73 -3.62
N TYR A 3 -23.09 6.90 -2.93
CA TYR A 3 -22.43 5.83 -2.18
C TYR A 3 -22.29 6.27 -0.74
N ASP A 4 -22.36 5.32 0.20
CA ASP A 4 -22.17 5.61 1.62
C ASP A 4 -20.69 5.90 1.94
N TYR A 5 -19.77 5.20 1.25
CA TYR A 5 -18.32 5.37 1.41
C TYR A 5 -17.64 5.43 0.05
N ILE A 6 -16.64 6.31 -0.07
CA ILE A 6 -15.79 6.43 -1.26
C ILE A 6 -14.34 6.31 -0.80
N ILE A 7 -13.62 5.31 -1.32
CA ILE A 7 -12.21 5.08 -1.05
C ILE A 7 -11.43 5.46 -2.30
N VAL A 8 -10.50 6.37 -2.16
CA VAL A 8 -9.64 6.84 -3.26
C VAL A 8 -8.31 6.10 -3.21
N GLY A 9 -8.06 5.28 -4.22
CA GLY A 9 -6.92 4.39 -4.34
C GLY A 9 -7.21 2.98 -3.84
N CYS A 10 -7.01 1.99 -4.71
CA CYS A 10 -7.11 0.56 -4.41
C CYS A 10 -5.72 -0.05 -4.21
N GLY A 11 -4.86 0.63 -3.45
CA GLY A 11 -3.57 0.11 -3.03
C GLY A 11 -3.68 -0.80 -1.81
N THR A 12 -2.54 -1.17 -1.22
CA THR A 12 -2.48 -2.08 -0.06
C THR A 12 -3.44 -1.68 1.06
N ALA A 13 -3.42 -0.41 1.48
CA ALA A 13 -4.31 0.08 2.53
C ALA A 13 -5.76 0.22 2.07
N GLY A 14 -6.00 0.77 0.87
CA GLY A 14 -7.35 0.99 0.34
C GLY A 14 -8.12 -0.31 0.13
N CYS A 15 -7.46 -1.37 -0.35
CA CYS A 15 -8.06 -2.69 -0.48
C CYS A 15 -8.51 -3.24 0.89
N GLN A 16 -7.69 -3.09 1.91
CA GLN A 16 -8.03 -3.55 3.26
C GLN A 16 -9.21 -2.80 3.86
N VAL A 17 -9.21 -1.47 3.76
CA VAL A 17 -10.31 -0.63 4.23
C VAL A 17 -11.60 -0.99 3.50
N ALA A 18 -11.55 -1.14 2.16
CA ALA A 18 -12.72 -1.51 1.36
C ALA A 18 -13.29 -2.87 1.76
N SER A 19 -12.43 -3.87 1.88
CA SER A 19 -12.83 -5.23 2.24
C SER A 19 -13.46 -5.28 3.64
N ARG A 20 -12.84 -4.62 4.61
CA ARG A 20 -13.35 -4.59 5.99
C ARG A 20 -14.67 -3.84 6.11
N LEU A 21 -14.81 -2.68 5.43
CA LEU A 21 -16.07 -1.95 5.40
C LEU A 21 -17.19 -2.78 4.77
N ALA A 22 -16.92 -3.41 3.62
CA ALA A 22 -17.93 -4.24 2.95
C ALA A 22 -18.36 -5.44 3.80
N SER A 23 -17.42 -6.04 4.54
CA SER A 23 -17.74 -7.17 5.44
C SER A 23 -18.47 -6.73 6.69
N ALA A 24 -18.06 -5.63 7.31
CA ALA A 24 -18.65 -5.15 8.56
C ALA A 24 -20.02 -4.47 8.36
N LEU A 25 -20.23 -3.88 7.19
CA LEU A 25 -21.42 -3.09 6.88
C LEU A 25 -22.06 -3.53 5.56
N PRO A 26 -22.58 -4.76 5.46
CA PRO A 26 -23.09 -5.34 4.21
C PRO A 26 -24.30 -4.61 3.61
N HIS A 27 -24.95 -3.74 4.38
CA HIS A 27 -26.05 -2.89 3.95
C HIS A 27 -25.60 -1.52 3.41
N LYS A 28 -24.29 -1.25 3.44
CA LYS A 28 -23.70 0.00 2.96
C LYS A 28 -23.02 -0.19 1.60
N SER A 29 -23.11 0.83 0.77
CA SER A 29 -22.46 0.86 -0.54
C SER A 29 -21.06 1.46 -0.42
N VAL A 30 -20.05 0.74 -0.93
CA VAL A 30 -18.66 1.19 -0.94
C VAL A 30 -18.20 1.33 -2.39
N LEU A 31 -17.74 2.51 -2.77
CA LEU A 31 -17.10 2.76 -4.05
C LEU A 31 -15.58 2.85 -3.85
N VAL A 32 -14.82 2.12 -4.66
CA VAL A 32 -13.36 2.24 -4.70
C VAL A 32 -12.96 2.84 -6.05
N LEU A 33 -12.23 3.94 -6.01
CA LEU A 33 -11.68 4.61 -7.20
C LEU A 33 -10.21 4.29 -7.32
N GLU A 34 -9.80 3.69 -8.44
CA GLU A 34 -8.40 3.37 -8.73
C GLU A 34 -7.99 3.97 -10.09
N ALA A 35 -6.84 4.65 -10.12
CA ALA A 35 -6.31 5.26 -11.33
C ALA A 35 -5.60 4.25 -12.25
N GLY A 36 -5.21 3.11 -11.71
CA GLY A 36 -4.49 2.06 -12.42
C GLY A 36 -5.39 1.01 -13.04
N LYS A 37 -4.75 0.03 -13.67
CA LYS A 37 -5.42 -1.10 -14.33
C LYS A 37 -5.72 -2.22 -13.33
N SER A 38 -6.64 -3.13 -13.70
CA SER A 38 -6.82 -4.36 -12.93
C SER A 38 -5.62 -5.29 -13.12
N HIS A 39 -5.13 -5.87 -12.03
CA HIS A 39 -4.06 -6.87 -12.06
C HIS A 39 -4.47 -8.19 -12.72
N THR A 40 -5.76 -8.48 -12.80
CA THR A 40 -6.28 -9.75 -13.34
C THR A 40 -5.90 -9.99 -14.80
N ASN A 41 -5.66 -8.92 -15.56
CA ASN A 41 -5.24 -8.99 -16.96
C ASN A 41 -3.71 -9.13 -17.14
N TYR A 42 -2.98 -9.26 -16.04
CA TYR A 42 -1.52 -9.29 -16.04
C TYR A 42 -1.00 -10.45 -15.18
N PRO A 43 -1.06 -11.69 -15.68
CA PRO A 43 -0.70 -12.89 -14.90
C PRO A 43 0.71 -12.83 -14.30
N HIS A 44 1.65 -12.14 -14.97
CA HIS A 44 3.03 -11.99 -14.48
C HIS A 44 3.13 -11.17 -13.18
N VAL A 45 2.13 -10.35 -12.84
CA VAL A 45 2.06 -9.66 -11.55
C VAL A 45 1.90 -10.65 -10.38
N LEU A 46 1.29 -11.81 -10.66
CA LEU A 46 1.07 -12.88 -9.68
C LEU A 46 2.25 -13.83 -9.53
N ILE A 47 3.30 -13.66 -10.35
CA ILE A 47 4.49 -14.53 -10.33
C ILE A 47 5.62 -13.80 -9.61
N PRO A 48 6.00 -14.21 -8.39
CA PRO A 48 7.03 -13.51 -7.59
C PRO A 48 8.35 -13.28 -8.33
N GLY A 49 8.79 -14.23 -9.15
CA GLY A 49 10.01 -14.10 -9.95
C GLY A 49 9.99 -12.99 -11.00
N ASN A 50 8.82 -12.46 -11.32
CA ASN A 50 8.64 -11.42 -12.34
C ASN A 50 8.50 -10.00 -11.77
N TYR A 51 8.76 -9.81 -10.48
CA TYR A 51 8.51 -8.54 -9.79
C TYR A 51 9.19 -7.32 -10.44
N LEU A 52 10.37 -7.48 -11.05
CA LEU A 52 11.07 -6.39 -11.74
C LEU A 52 10.41 -6.00 -13.07
N GLN A 53 9.72 -6.93 -13.72
CA GLN A 53 9.05 -6.65 -15.00
C GLN A 53 7.92 -5.66 -14.84
N PHE A 54 7.30 -5.60 -13.66
CA PHE A 54 6.24 -4.65 -13.35
C PHE A 54 6.66 -3.20 -13.63
N LEU A 55 7.90 -2.83 -13.32
CA LEU A 55 8.42 -1.47 -13.49
C LEU A 55 8.57 -1.07 -14.96
N THR A 56 8.62 -2.04 -15.87
CA THR A 56 8.77 -1.84 -17.30
C THR A 56 7.44 -1.88 -18.07
N LEU A 57 6.34 -2.23 -17.41
CA LEU A 57 5.03 -2.34 -18.04
C LEU A 57 4.37 -0.97 -18.18
N GLU A 58 4.05 -0.61 -19.41
CA GLU A 58 3.43 0.67 -19.72
C GLU A 58 2.08 0.85 -19.00
N GLY A 59 1.96 1.98 -18.33
CA GLY A 59 0.73 2.36 -17.62
C GLY A 59 0.48 1.63 -16.29
N MET A 60 1.39 0.77 -15.86
CA MET A 60 1.29 0.02 -14.59
C MET A 60 2.07 0.67 -13.46
N SER A 61 2.95 1.59 -13.78
CA SER A 61 3.73 2.36 -12.83
C SER A 61 3.77 3.83 -13.23
N PHE A 62 4.05 4.68 -12.27
CA PHE A 62 4.50 6.03 -12.51
C PHE A 62 5.78 6.28 -11.70
N SER A 63 6.60 7.18 -12.18
CA SER A 63 7.83 7.54 -11.49
C SER A 63 7.81 9.02 -11.14
N ALA A 64 8.02 9.30 -9.85
CA ALA A 64 8.34 10.64 -9.40
C ALA A 64 9.87 10.80 -9.35
N VAL A 65 10.36 11.96 -9.72
CA VAL A 65 11.78 12.30 -9.59
C VAL A 65 11.91 13.30 -8.45
N SER A 66 12.80 13.03 -7.50
CA SER A 66 13.03 13.96 -6.40
C SER A 66 13.62 15.28 -6.90
N ILE A 67 13.44 16.34 -6.13
CA ILE A 67 14.27 17.54 -6.32
C ILE A 67 15.75 17.18 -6.11
N PRO A 68 16.70 17.96 -6.63
CA PRO A 68 18.11 17.76 -6.36
C PRO A 68 18.38 17.72 -4.85
N GLN A 69 19.04 16.67 -4.38
CA GLN A 69 19.31 16.45 -2.95
C GLN A 69 20.65 17.08 -2.58
N LYS A 70 20.62 18.16 -1.80
CA LYS A 70 21.81 18.90 -1.41
C LYS A 70 22.91 18.04 -0.77
N HIS A 71 22.53 17.10 0.08
CA HIS A 71 23.46 16.21 0.80
C HIS A 71 23.88 14.98 0.00
N LEU A 72 23.45 14.87 -1.26
CA LEU A 72 23.82 13.82 -2.20
C LEU A 72 24.39 14.42 -3.50
N ASP A 73 25.16 15.48 -3.38
CA ASP A 73 25.80 16.19 -4.50
C ASP A 73 24.83 16.59 -5.62
N GLY A 74 23.64 17.02 -5.26
CA GLY A 74 22.59 17.40 -6.21
C GLY A 74 21.91 16.24 -6.92
N ARG A 75 22.20 15.00 -6.55
CA ARG A 75 21.59 13.82 -7.17
C ARG A 75 20.08 13.81 -7.02
N GLN A 76 19.39 13.49 -8.11
CA GLN A 76 17.97 13.21 -8.11
C GLN A 76 17.72 11.70 -8.06
N ILE A 77 16.69 11.29 -7.33
CA ILE A 77 16.33 9.89 -7.14
C ILE A 77 14.99 9.66 -7.81
N THR A 78 14.93 8.67 -8.70
CA THR A 78 13.68 8.21 -9.29
C THR A 78 12.99 7.25 -8.31
N ILE A 79 11.73 7.54 -8.00
CA ILE A 79 10.91 6.79 -7.06
C ILE A 79 9.73 6.20 -7.82
N PRO A 80 9.82 4.93 -8.26
CA PRO A 80 8.72 4.27 -8.93
C PRO A 80 7.58 3.98 -7.96
N ARG A 81 6.36 4.07 -8.45
CA ARG A 81 5.13 3.75 -7.71
C ARG A 81 4.21 2.93 -8.60
N ALA A 82 3.54 1.96 -7.99
CA ALA A 82 2.54 1.16 -8.67
C ALA A 82 1.29 1.98 -9.02
N LYS A 83 0.72 1.73 -10.20
CA LYS A 83 -0.54 2.28 -10.68
C LYS A 83 -1.40 1.12 -11.16
N ILE A 84 -1.93 0.38 -10.21
CA ILE A 84 -2.66 -0.88 -10.42
C ILE A 84 -3.51 -1.18 -9.19
N VAL A 85 -4.61 -1.91 -9.37
CA VAL A 85 -5.36 -2.49 -8.25
C VAL A 85 -4.42 -3.39 -7.43
N GLY A 86 -4.35 -3.17 -6.12
CA GLY A 86 -3.38 -3.78 -5.21
C GLY A 86 -2.18 -2.88 -4.90
N GLY A 87 -1.87 -1.89 -5.76
CA GLY A 87 -0.80 -0.91 -5.50
C GLY A 87 0.54 -1.56 -5.19
N GLY A 88 1.18 -1.13 -4.10
CA GLY A 88 2.48 -1.64 -3.68
C GLY A 88 2.52 -3.13 -3.34
N SER A 89 1.37 -3.76 -3.04
CA SER A 89 1.34 -5.22 -2.84
C SER A 89 1.55 -6.00 -4.15
N CYS A 90 1.31 -5.36 -5.31
CA CYS A 90 1.59 -5.92 -6.63
C CYS A 90 2.99 -5.58 -7.15
N ALA A 91 3.67 -4.58 -6.56
CA ALA A 91 4.95 -4.04 -7.01
C ALA A 91 5.88 -3.81 -5.82
N ASN A 92 6.47 -4.88 -5.34
CA ASN A 92 7.39 -4.87 -4.19
C ASN A 92 8.57 -5.81 -4.45
N PHE A 93 9.53 -5.84 -3.54
CA PHE A 93 10.71 -6.69 -3.62
C PHE A 93 10.57 -7.98 -2.79
N MET A 94 9.37 -8.39 -2.45
CA MET A 94 9.05 -9.62 -1.70
C MET A 94 9.65 -9.65 -0.28
N THR A 95 10.08 -8.51 0.25
CA THR A 95 10.57 -8.41 1.62
C THR A 95 9.37 -8.24 2.55
N TRP A 96 9.21 -9.18 3.47
CA TRP A 96 8.19 -9.13 4.50
C TRP A 96 8.81 -8.83 5.86
N ALA A 97 8.41 -7.73 6.49
CA ALA A 97 8.86 -7.36 7.83
C ALA A 97 7.75 -6.60 8.57
N ARG A 98 7.53 -6.95 9.84
CA ARG A 98 6.59 -6.25 10.73
C ARG A 98 7.25 -5.15 11.54
N GLY A 99 8.57 -5.03 11.45
CA GLY A 99 9.38 -4.20 12.34
C GLY A 99 9.56 -4.84 13.72
N PRO A 100 10.60 -4.44 14.47
CA PRO A 100 10.84 -4.93 15.81
C PRO A 100 9.88 -4.30 16.84
N LYS A 101 9.61 -5.02 17.91
CA LYS A 101 8.76 -4.56 19.01
C LYS A 101 9.13 -3.17 19.53
N CYS A 102 10.42 -2.90 19.67
CA CYS A 102 10.90 -1.62 20.19
C CYS A 102 10.49 -0.41 19.34
N ASP A 103 10.40 -0.56 18.02
CA ASP A 103 9.98 0.53 17.14
C ASP A 103 8.51 0.87 17.34
N TRP A 104 7.66 -0.15 17.51
CA TRP A 104 6.25 0.03 17.78
C TRP A 104 6.00 0.65 19.16
N ASP A 105 6.70 0.20 20.18
CA ASP A 105 6.60 0.76 21.52
C ASP A 105 7.10 2.23 21.56
N GLU A 106 8.15 2.56 20.77
CA GLU A 106 8.60 3.95 20.62
C GLU A 106 7.56 4.82 19.88
N TRP A 107 6.88 4.27 18.89
CA TRP A 107 5.76 4.95 18.23
C TRP A 107 4.63 5.26 19.21
N ALA A 108 4.22 4.29 20.02
CA ALA A 108 3.21 4.48 21.05
C ALA A 108 3.60 5.63 22.00
N LYS A 109 4.86 5.66 22.42
CA LYS A 109 5.40 6.72 23.28
C LYS A 109 5.38 8.09 22.61
N ARG A 110 5.78 8.18 21.33
CA ARG A 110 5.85 9.45 20.59
C ARG A 110 4.48 10.01 20.25
N THR A 111 3.53 9.16 19.93
CA THR A 111 2.16 9.56 19.57
C THR A 111 1.28 9.77 20.81
N GLY A 112 1.67 9.19 21.95
CA GLY A 112 0.83 9.12 23.14
C GLY A 112 -0.38 8.19 22.98
N ASP A 113 -0.35 7.28 21.99
CA ASP A 113 -1.45 6.38 21.67
C ASP A 113 -0.99 4.91 21.85
N ASP A 114 -1.57 4.27 22.82
CA ASP A 114 -1.26 2.89 23.21
C ASP A 114 -1.64 1.85 22.15
N ILE A 115 -2.45 2.21 21.15
CA ILE A 115 -2.79 1.30 20.06
C ILE A 115 -1.54 0.82 19.31
N TYR A 116 -0.49 1.65 19.27
CA TYR A 116 0.78 1.33 18.62
C TYR A 116 1.71 0.46 19.48
N LYS A 117 1.41 0.19 20.75
CA LYS A 117 2.19 -0.80 21.52
C LYS A 117 2.18 -2.15 20.82
N TRP A 118 3.32 -2.82 20.83
CA TRP A 118 3.46 -4.13 20.18
C TRP A 118 2.36 -5.11 20.53
N GLU A 119 1.98 -5.18 21.80
CA GLU A 119 0.94 -6.07 22.30
C GLU A 119 -0.45 -5.79 21.71
N ASN A 120 -0.72 -4.53 21.36
CA ASN A 120 -2.00 -4.09 20.79
C ASN A 120 -2.00 -4.15 19.26
N ILE A 121 -0.88 -3.78 18.62
CA ILE A 121 -0.81 -3.72 17.15
C ILE A 121 -0.60 -5.10 16.52
N LEU A 122 0.09 -6.02 17.20
CA LEU A 122 0.39 -7.36 16.66
C LEU A 122 -0.87 -8.17 16.32
N PRO A 123 -1.91 -8.23 17.16
CA PRO A 123 -3.16 -8.89 16.81
C PRO A 123 -3.80 -8.31 15.55
N ILE A 124 -3.78 -6.98 15.40
CA ILE A 124 -4.33 -6.29 14.22
C ILE A 124 -3.55 -6.69 12.95
N MET A 125 -2.21 -6.76 13.05
CA MET A 125 -1.37 -7.19 11.92
C MET A 125 -1.58 -8.66 11.53
N ASN A 126 -1.96 -9.50 12.48
CA ASN A 126 -2.23 -10.91 12.20
C ASN A 126 -3.59 -11.14 11.52
N ASP A 127 -4.44 -10.13 11.59
CA ASP A 127 -5.81 -10.16 11.10
C ASP A 127 -5.94 -9.59 9.66
N VAL A 128 -4.83 -9.12 9.10
CA VAL A 128 -4.74 -8.49 7.76
C VAL A 128 -4.27 -9.47 6.69
#